data_03749e62939dce1e4f3fa117075e74ad
#
_entry.id   03749e62939dce1e4f3fa117075e74ad
#
_cell.length_a   1.000
_cell.length_b   1.000
_cell.length_c   1.000
_cell.angle_alpha   90.00
_cell.angle_beta   90.00
_cell.angle_gamma   90.00
#
_symmetry.space_group_name_H-M   'P 1'
#
loop_
_entity.id
_entity.type
_entity.pdbx_description
1 polymer ?
#
loop_
_entity_poly.entity_id
_entity_poly.type
_entity_poly.pdbx_seq_one_letter_code
_entity_poly.pdbx_strand_id
1 'polypeptide(L)'
;MMWWKPFLYLWAFPGSFAGLLLVPLAWTSGGGMQIVDGVLEAYGGYLTLVLRRPFWVSGPIAAITFGHVVLGCDLPTIERTRRHERVHVRQYERWGPFFIPAYVLASLWIGFRGGNAYLDNPFEVEAYAVDDGWDA
;
A
#
# COMPACT_ATOMS: atom_id res chain seq x y z
N MET A 1 -16.96 14.17 13.05
CA MET A 1 -16.08 13.65 13.90
C MET A 1 -15.93 12.19 13.76
N MET A 2 -14.76 11.71 13.77
CA MET A 2 -14.49 10.35 13.47
C MET A 2 -14.11 9.58 14.72
N TRP A 3 -15.05 9.51 15.66
CA TRP A 3 -14.74 8.82 16.90
C TRP A 3 -14.60 7.30 16.72
N TRP A 4 -15.04 6.76 15.58
CA TRP A 4 -14.79 5.35 15.27
C TRP A 4 -13.42 5.13 14.63
N LYS A 5 -12.67 6.19 14.34
CA LYS A 5 -11.38 6.06 13.69
C LYS A 5 -10.38 5.16 14.45
N PRO A 6 -10.34 5.18 15.78
CA PRO A 6 -9.45 4.25 16.48
C PRO A 6 -9.75 2.79 16.17
N PHE A 7 -11.00 2.46 15.93
CA PHE A 7 -11.36 1.09 15.55
C PHE A 7 -10.79 0.75 14.18
N LEU A 8 -10.77 1.70 13.26
CA LEU A 8 -10.22 1.47 11.92
C LEU A 8 -8.72 1.23 11.99
N TYR A 9 -8.01 1.98 12.83
CA TYR A 9 -6.58 1.76 13.02
C TYR A 9 -6.32 0.39 13.64
N LEU A 10 -7.10 0.02 14.64
CA LEU A 10 -6.94 -1.26 15.28
C LEU A 10 -7.29 -2.40 14.34
N TRP A 11 -8.36 -2.25 13.58
CA TRP A 11 -8.82 -3.27 12.62
C TRP A 11 -7.80 -3.50 11.52
N ALA A 12 -7.15 -2.44 11.06
CA ALA A 12 -6.12 -2.52 10.02
C ALA A 12 -4.72 -2.78 10.59
N PHE A 13 -4.58 -2.90 11.91
CA PHE A 13 -3.26 -2.95 12.53
C PHE A 13 -2.37 -4.11 12.08
N PRO A 14 -2.88 -5.33 11.81
CA PRO A 14 -1.98 -6.38 11.32
C PRO A 14 -1.22 -5.94 10.06
N GLY A 15 -1.89 -5.25 9.14
CA GLY A 15 -1.21 -4.69 7.97
C GLY A 15 -0.26 -3.56 8.36
N SER A 16 -0.74 -2.63 9.19
CA SER A 16 0.10 -1.52 9.64
C SER A 16 1.36 -2.02 10.35
N PHE A 17 1.24 -3.07 11.14
CA PHE A 17 2.38 -3.64 11.84
C PHE A 17 3.43 -4.14 10.84
N ALA A 18 3.00 -4.84 9.81
CA ALA A 18 3.91 -5.31 8.77
C ALA A 18 4.63 -4.13 8.11
N GLY A 19 3.91 -3.05 7.82
CA GLY A 19 4.52 -1.85 7.24
C GLY A 19 5.49 -1.19 8.19
N LEU A 20 5.13 -1.11 9.47
CA LEU A 20 6.00 -0.49 10.47
C LEU A 20 7.32 -1.23 10.63
N LEU A 21 7.34 -2.53 10.40
CA LEU A 21 8.60 -3.29 10.45
C LEU A 21 9.57 -2.87 9.35
N LEU A 22 9.07 -2.30 8.26
CA LEU A 22 9.90 -1.87 7.15
C LEU A 22 10.31 -0.40 7.22
N VAL A 23 9.64 0.41 8.04
CA VAL A 23 9.96 1.83 8.16
C VAL A 23 11.42 2.08 8.56
N PRO A 24 12.04 1.31 9.47
CA PRO A 24 13.43 1.55 9.82
C PRO A 24 14.40 1.45 8.64
N LEU A 25 14.05 0.69 7.59
CA LEU A 25 14.88 0.61 6.40
C LEU A 25 15.02 1.96 5.72
N ALA A 26 13.98 2.78 5.76
CA ALA A 26 14.06 4.13 5.20
C ALA A 26 14.74 5.07 6.19
N TRP A 27 14.26 5.06 7.42
CA TRP A 27 14.67 6.05 8.40
C TRP A 27 16.14 5.97 8.77
N THR A 28 16.69 4.77 8.90
CA THR A 28 18.07 4.59 9.35
C THR A 28 19.09 4.64 8.22
N SER A 29 18.66 4.79 6.97
CA SER A 29 19.59 4.72 5.85
C SER A 29 19.48 5.91 4.90
N GLY A 30 19.04 7.04 5.41
CA GLY A 30 19.02 8.27 4.62
C GLY A 30 17.71 8.58 3.95
N GLY A 31 16.70 7.76 4.13
CA GLY A 31 15.35 8.07 3.64
C GLY A 31 14.60 8.94 4.63
N GLY A 32 13.30 9.09 4.41
CA GLY A 32 12.50 9.93 5.27
C GLY A 32 11.14 9.32 5.57
N MET A 33 10.39 9.98 6.42
CA MET A 33 9.02 9.61 6.70
C MET A 33 8.22 10.83 7.10
N GLN A 34 6.92 10.77 6.91
CA GLN A 34 6.00 11.84 7.27
C GLN A 34 4.62 11.26 7.52
N ILE A 35 3.78 12.02 8.18
CA ILE A 35 2.39 11.62 8.39
C ILE A 35 1.52 12.60 7.62
N VAL A 36 0.68 12.07 6.73
CA VAL A 36 -0.22 12.88 5.93
C VAL A 36 -1.63 12.28 6.07
N ASP A 37 -2.56 13.08 6.57
CA ASP A 37 -3.94 12.66 6.77
C ASP A 37 -4.07 11.36 7.56
N GLY A 38 -3.25 11.20 8.58
CA GLY A 38 -3.33 10.04 9.46
C GLY A 38 -2.65 8.78 8.93
N VAL A 39 -1.90 8.90 7.84
CA VAL A 39 -1.19 7.76 7.24
C VAL A 39 0.31 8.05 7.28
N LEU A 40 1.09 7.09 7.74
CA LEU A 40 2.54 7.21 7.77
C LEU A 40 3.10 6.86 6.40
N GLU A 41 3.87 7.77 5.82
CA GLU A 41 4.51 7.56 4.52
C GLU A 41 6.02 7.53 4.74
N ALA A 42 6.65 6.42 4.37
CA ALA A 42 8.11 6.26 4.47
C ALA A 42 8.70 6.03 3.08
N TYR A 43 9.92 6.53 2.86
CA TYR A 43 10.49 6.50 1.52
C TYR A 43 12.00 6.58 1.53
N GLY A 44 12.61 6.00 0.51
CA GLY A 44 14.06 6.15 0.28
C GLY A 44 14.92 5.19 1.08
N GLY A 45 16.22 5.43 1.04
CA GLY A 45 17.19 4.59 1.74
C GLY A 45 17.18 3.15 1.25
N TYR A 46 17.42 2.23 2.16
CA TYR A 46 17.41 0.80 1.82
C TYR A 46 16.01 0.32 1.42
N LEU A 47 14.96 1.04 1.81
CA LEU A 47 13.62 0.69 1.40
C LEU A 47 13.48 0.74 -0.12
N THR A 48 14.13 1.71 -0.78
CA THR A 48 14.13 1.79 -2.24
C THR A 48 14.68 0.53 -2.87
N LEU A 49 15.75 -0.03 -2.29
CA LEU A 49 16.32 -1.26 -2.83
C LEU A 49 15.36 -2.43 -2.72
N VAL A 50 14.65 -2.54 -1.58
CA VAL A 50 13.68 -3.59 -1.38
C VAL A 50 12.54 -3.46 -2.38
N LEU A 51 12.05 -2.24 -2.60
CA LEU A 51 10.93 -2.02 -3.50
C LEU A 51 11.31 -2.22 -4.97
N ARG A 52 12.53 -1.89 -5.34
CA ARG A 52 12.99 -2.08 -6.71
C ARG A 52 13.18 -3.53 -7.09
N ARG A 53 13.53 -4.38 -6.12
CA ARG A 53 13.82 -5.79 -6.37
C ARG A 53 13.12 -6.67 -5.34
N PRO A 54 11.79 -6.61 -5.28
CA PRO A 54 11.08 -7.45 -4.32
C PRO A 54 11.14 -8.90 -4.79
N PHE A 55 11.45 -9.80 -3.87
CA PHE A 55 11.58 -11.19 -4.24
C PHE A 55 10.23 -11.88 -4.44
N TRP A 56 9.14 -11.23 -4.05
CA TRP A 56 7.81 -11.84 -4.11
C TRP A 56 6.97 -11.39 -5.33
N VAL A 57 7.46 -10.45 -6.12
CA VAL A 57 6.77 -10.04 -7.34
C VAL A 57 7.78 -9.86 -8.47
N SER A 58 7.28 -9.89 -9.70
CA SER A 58 8.15 -9.82 -10.86
C SER A 58 8.25 -8.40 -11.39
N GLY A 59 8.87 -7.53 -10.72
CA GLY A 59 9.08 -6.17 -11.20
C GLY A 59 9.17 -5.19 -10.05
N PRO A 60 9.64 -3.98 -10.33
CA PRO A 60 9.81 -2.98 -9.29
C PRO A 60 8.45 -2.48 -8.78
N ILE A 61 8.43 -2.14 -7.52
CA ILE A 61 7.26 -1.56 -6.88
C ILE A 61 7.56 -0.09 -6.64
N ALA A 62 6.70 0.80 -7.12
CA ALA A 62 6.87 2.24 -6.89
C ALA A 62 6.44 2.61 -5.48
N ALA A 63 5.31 2.08 -5.04
CA ALA A 63 4.81 2.29 -3.69
C ALA A 63 3.91 1.11 -3.32
N ILE A 64 3.76 0.88 -2.02
CA ILE A 64 2.92 -0.20 -1.53
C ILE A 64 2.33 0.21 -0.19
N THR A 65 1.10 -0.22 0.08
CA THR A 65 0.39 0.11 1.31
C THR A 65 0.29 -1.11 2.21
N PHE A 66 0.57 -0.90 3.50
CA PHE A 66 0.34 -1.90 4.54
C PHE A 66 -0.46 -1.22 5.64
N GLY A 67 -1.78 -1.42 5.67
CA GLY A 67 -2.65 -0.78 6.66
C GLY A 67 -2.64 0.73 6.52
N HIS A 68 -2.18 1.40 7.55
CA HIS A 68 -2.06 2.86 7.55
C HIS A 68 -0.60 3.31 7.31
N VAL A 69 0.19 2.46 6.68
CA VAL A 69 1.58 2.76 6.34
C VAL A 69 1.75 2.61 4.84
N VAL A 70 2.29 3.63 4.19
CA VAL A 70 2.61 3.59 2.75
C VAL A 70 4.11 3.68 2.61
N LEU A 71 4.69 2.79 1.81
CA LEU A 71 6.12 2.74 1.58
C LEU A 71 6.38 3.06 0.11
N GLY A 72 7.33 3.93 -0.17
CA GLY A 72 7.63 4.34 -1.54
C GLY A 72 9.11 4.49 -1.80
N CYS A 73 9.46 4.57 -3.08
CA CYS A 73 10.86 4.68 -3.47
C CYS A 73 11.44 6.05 -3.11
N ASP A 74 10.66 7.11 -3.26
CA ASP A 74 11.10 8.46 -2.93
C ASP A 74 9.87 9.33 -2.71
N LEU A 75 10.09 10.54 -2.23
CA LEU A 75 8.99 11.44 -1.93
C LEU A 75 8.16 11.84 -3.16
N PRO A 76 8.76 12.18 -4.31
CA PRO A 76 7.95 12.48 -5.49
C PRO A 76 7.06 11.31 -5.90
N THR A 77 7.53 10.08 -5.78
CA THR A 77 6.73 8.90 -6.10
C THR A 77 5.56 8.76 -5.12
N ILE A 78 5.81 8.96 -3.84
CA ILE A 78 4.76 8.94 -2.83
C ILE A 78 3.69 9.97 -3.15
N GLU A 79 4.10 11.19 -3.51
CA GLU A 79 3.16 12.25 -3.83
C GLU A 79 2.35 11.92 -5.09
N ARG A 80 3.00 11.36 -6.10
CA ARG A 80 2.34 11.01 -7.35
C ARG A 80 1.35 9.88 -7.17
N THR A 81 1.64 8.90 -6.31
CA THR A 81 0.80 7.73 -6.14
C THR A 81 -0.13 7.83 -4.93
N ARG A 82 -0.13 8.96 -4.23
CA ARG A 82 -0.87 9.06 -2.96
C ARG A 82 -2.34 8.72 -3.09
N ARG A 83 -3.01 9.20 -4.14
CA ARG A 83 -4.43 8.93 -4.30
C ARG A 83 -4.70 7.44 -4.50
N HIS A 84 -3.87 6.78 -5.28
CA HIS A 84 -3.97 5.34 -5.52
C HIS A 84 -3.76 4.58 -4.21
N GLU A 85 -2.69 4.91 -3.49
CA GLU A 85 -2.38 4.18 -2.25
C GLU A 85 -3.41 4.43 -1.16
N ARG A 86 -4.03 5.60 -1.15
CA ARG A 86 -5.09 5.88 -0.16
C ARG A 86 -6.33 5.04 -0.39
N VAL A 87 -6.59 4.59 -1.60
CA VAL A 87 -7.67 3.62 -1.84
C VAL A 87 -7.35 2.32 -1.10
N HIS A 88 -6.09 1.88 -1.15
CA HIS A 88 -5.69 0.68 -0.43
C HIS A 88 -5.81 0.86 1.09
N VAL A 89 -5.49 2.05 1.61
CA VAL A 89 -5.70 2.32 3.03
C VAL A 89 -7.18 2.11 3.39
N ARG A 90 -8.09 2.65 2.58
CA ARG A 90 -9.52 2.46 2.83
C ARG A 90 -9.94 1.01 2.71
N GLN A 91 -9.31 0.26 1.82
CA GLN A 91 -9.58 -1.17 1.69
C GLN A 91 -9.14 -1.92 2.95
N TYR A 92 -7.99 -1.55 3.52
CA TYR A 92 -7.57 -2.12 4.81
C TYR A 92 -8.54 -1.75 5.92
N GLU A 93 -9.08 -0.53 5.89
CA GLU A 93 -10.05 -0.13 6.89
C GLU A 93 -11.36 -0.91 6.77
N ARG A 94 -11.69 -1.31 5.55
CA ARG A 94 -12.90 -2.08 5.31
C ARG A 94 -12.71 -3.57 5.61
N TRP A 95 -11.59 -4.12 5.18
CA TRP A 95 -11.35 -5.56 5.28
C TRP A 95 -10.52 -5.97 6.49
N GLY A 96 -9.76 -5.06 7.07
CA GLY A 96 -8.92 -5.33 8.25
C GLY A 96 -7.92 -6.44 8.00
N PRO A 97 -7.83 -7.39 8.94
CA PRO A 97 -6.86 -8.48 8.81
C PRO A 97 -7.16 -9.42 7.64
N PHE A 98 -8.35 -9.30 7.05
CA PHE A 98 -8.72 -10.15 5.92
C PHE A 98 -8.32 -9.55 4.56
N PHE A 99 -7.79 -8.33 4.54
CA PHE A 99 -7.46 -7.70 3.27
C PHE A 99 -6.33 -8.42 2.53
N ILE A 100 -5.23 -8.71 3.20
CA ILE A 100 -4.11 -9.38 2.55
C ILE A 100 -4.53 -10.76 2.02
N PRO A 101 -5.19 -11.60 2.82
CA PRO A 101 -5.71 -12.87 2.28
C PRO A 101 -6.65 -12.67 1.09
N ALA A 102 -7.55 -11.69 1.17
CA ALA A 102 -8.50 -11.46 0.08
C ALA A 102 -7.79 -11.01 -1.19
N TYR A 103 -6.81 -10.11 -1.05
CA TYR A 103 -6.03 -9.62 -2.17
C TYR A 103 -5.26 -10.77 -2.83
N VAL A 104 -4.58 -11.58 -2.02
CA VAL A 104 -3.78 -12.68 -2.53
C VAL A 104 -4.65 -13.73 -3.22
N LEU A 105 -5.79 -14.08 -2.60
CA LEU A 105 -6.69 -15.06 -3.21
C LEU A 105 -7.27 -14.54 -4.52
N ALA A 106 -7.60 -13.25 -4.60
CA ALA A 106 -8.09 -12.66 -5.85
C ALA A 106 -7.02 -12.74 -6.93
N SER A 107 -5.77 -12.43 -6.59
CA SER A 107 -4.67 -12.49 -7.54
C SER A 107 -4.41 -13.90 -8.02
N LEU A 108 -4.43 -14.88 -7.12
CA LEU A 108 -4.22 -16.28 -7.49
C LEU A 108 -5.34 -16.78 -8.41
N TRP A 109 -6.58 -16.42 -8.10
CA TRP A 109 -7.71 -16.83 -8.91
C TRP A 109 -7.63 -16.26 -10.33
N ILE A 110 -7.32 -14.96 -10.43
CA ILE A 110 -7.21 -14.29 -11.71
C ILE A 110 -6.06 -14.86 -12.53
N GLY A 111 -4.91 -15.06 -11.89
CA GLY A 111 -3.76 -15.67 -12.58
C GLY A 111 -4.05 -17.08 -13.05
N PHE A 112 -4.78 -17.86 -12.24
CA PHE A 112 -5.15 -19.20 -12.61
C PHE A 112 -6.07 -19.21 -13.83
N ARG A 113 -6.91 -18.19 -13.97
CA ARG A 113 -7.81 -18.07 -15.11
C ARG A 113 -7.19 -17.41 -16.33
N GLY A 114 -5.89 -17.12 -16.28
CA GLY A 114 -5.19 -16.55 -17.42
C GLY A 114 -5.20 -15.03 -17.48
N GLY A 115 -5.70 -14.37 -16.45
CA GLY A 115 -5.70 -12.91 -16.39
C GLY A 115 -4.42 -12.35 -15.79
N ASN A 116 -4.35 -11.04 -15.71
CA ASN A 116 -3.23 -10.37 -15.09
C ASN A 116 -3.49 -10.29 -13.59
N ALA A 117 -2.70 -11.00 -12.79
CA ALA A 117 -2.92 -11.14 -11.36
C ALA A 117 -2.89 -9.80 -10.62
N TYR A 118 -2.18 -8.82 -11.16
CA TYR A 118 -2.11 -7.51 -10.53
C TYR A 118 -3.15 -6.54 -11.11
N LEU A 119 -3.12 -6.30 -12.41
CA LEU A 119 -3.97 -5.28 -13.02
C LEU A 119 -5.45 -5.66 -13.01
N ASP A 120 -5.77 -6.95 -13.05
CA ASP A 120 -7.16 -7.39 -13.02
C ASP A 120 -7.67 -7.65 -11.61
N ASN A 121 -6.82 -7.54 -10.61
CA ASN A 121 -7.23 -7.70 -9.22
C ASN A 121 -8.24 -6.60 -8.88
N PRO A 122 -9.43 -6.94 -8.34
CA PRO A 122 -10.48 -5.94 -8.10
C PRO A 122 -10.05 -4.82 -7.15
N PHE A 123 -9.15 -5.10 -6.22
CA PHE A 123 -8.65 -4.06 -5.33
C PHE A 123 -7.76 -3.06 -6.07
N GLU A 124 -7.00 -3.53 -7.06
CA GLU A 124 -6.20 -2.64 -7.89
C GLU A 124 -7.07 -1.91 -8.91
N VAL A 125 -8.09 -2.56 -9.44
CA VAL A 125 -9.02 -1.91 -10.37
C VAL A 125 -9.67 -0.71 -9.69
N GLU A 126 -10.08 -0.87 -8.44
CA GLU A 126 -10.66 0.23 -7.68
C GLU A 126 -9.65 1.37 -7.49
N ALA A 127 -8.41 1.04 -7.17
CA ALA A 127 -7.39 2.05 -6.94
C ALA A 127 -7.02 2.80 -8.22
N TYR A 128 -6.90 2.08 -9.33
CA TYR A 128 -6.58 2.73 -10.61
C TYR A 128 -7.73 3.57 -11.14
N ALA A 129 -8.96 3.25 -10.78
CA ALA A 129 -10.09 4.08 -11.19
C ALA A 129 -9.98 5.49 -10.63
N VAL A 130 -9.43 5.62 -9.43
CA VAL A 130 -9.19 6.95 -8.84
C VAL A 130 -8.12 7.70 -9.63
N ASP A 131 -7.05 7.01 -10.02
CA ASP A 131 -5.98 7.64 -10.78
C ASP A 131 -6.45 8.11 -12.16
N ASP A 132 -7.25 7.25 -12.85
CA ASP A 132 -7.56 7.52 -14.23
C ASP A 132 -8.75 8.41 -14.40
N GLY A 133 -9.67 8.42 -13.41
CA GLY A 133 -10.84 9.03 -13.57
C GLY A 133 -11.11 10.15 -12.92
N TRP A 134 -10.55 10.48 -12.03
CA TRP A 134 -11.10 11.17 -11.30
C TRP A 134 -10.72 12.41 -11.18
N ASP A 135 -9.94 12.78 -11.59
CA ASP A 135 -9.58 13.86 -11.49
C ASP A 135 -10.25 14.75 -11.91
N ALA A 136 -10.95 14.38 -12.26
CA ALA A 136 -11.82 15.31 -12.66
C ALA A 136 -12.11 16.26 -11.64
#